data_3f55b7de0bf49663afd70a3f7a1cd066
#
_entry.id   3f55b7de0bf49663afd70a3f7a1cd066
#
_cell.length_a   1.000
_cell.length_b   1.000
_cell.length_c   1.000
_cell.angle_alpha   90.00
_cell.angle_beta   90.00
_cell.angle_gamma   90.00
#
_symmetry.space_group_name_H-M   'P 1'
#
loop_
_entity.id
_entity.type
_entity.pdbx_description
1 polymer ?
#
loop_
_entity_poly.entity_id
_entity_poly.type
_entity_poly.pdbx_seq_one_letter_code
_entity_poly.pdbx_strand_id
1 'polypeptide(L)'
;MKKVVAIIRAAKFEAVKEALAGVGVYFFTYYEVRGFGLQRGEQIVYRGAVYDMGYIARYKLEIILAEDKVEEVVKVIMATAKTGEIGDGKVYVEALEGVFRIRTGEEGKSAI
;
A
#
# COMPACT_ATOMS: atom_id res chain seq x y z
N MET A 1 13.16 -7.58 10.51
CA MET A 1 12.71 -7.29 9.14
C MET A 1 11.19 -7.27 9.10
N LYS A 2 10.65 -6.29 8.42
CA LYS A 2 9.21 -6.10 8.30
C LYS A 2 8.83 -5.89 6.85
N LYS A 3 7.61 -6.27 6.52
CA LYS A 3 6.99 -5.93 5.24
C LYS A 3 5.86 -4.94 5.51
N VAL A 4 5.97 -3.76 4.95
CA VAL A 4 4.89 -2.77 4.95
C VAL A 4 4.07 -3.01 3.69
N VAL A 5 2.78 -3.20 3.87
CA VAL A 5 1.83 -3.37 2.77
C VAL A 5 0.90 -2.17 2.77
N ALA A 6 0.77 -1.54 1.62
CA ALA A 6 -0.12 -0.39 1.48
C ALA A 6 -1.07 -0.63 0.31
N ILE A 7 -2.35 -0.53 0.57
CA ILE A 7 -3.38 -0.56 -0.48
C ILE A 7 -3.89 0.86 -0.60
N ILE A 8 -3.63 1.48 -1.74
CA ILE A 8 -3.89 2.90 -1.97
C ILE A 8 -4.71 3.10 -3.25
N ARG A 9 -5.32 4.28 -3.38
CA ARG A 9 -5.97 4.66 -4.63
C ARG A 9 -4.94 4.76 -5.75
N ALA A 10 -5.30 4.29 -6.94
CA ALA A 10 -4.41 4.40 -8.11
C ALA A 10 -3.98 5.86 -8.37
N ALA A 11 -4.89 6.81 -8.15
CA ALA A 11 -4.59 8.23 -8.32
C ALA A 11 -3.51 8.77 -7.38
N LYS A 12 -3.24 8.05 -6.28
CA LYS A 12 -2.21 8.45 -5.30
C LYS A 12 -0.87 7.75 -5.53
N PHE A 13 -0.79 6.82 -6.48
CA PHE A 13 0.41 6.01 -6.65
C PHE A 13 1.68 6.84 -6.92
N GLU A 14 1.62 7.77 -7.87
CA GLU A 14 2.80 8.58 -8.21
C GLU A 14 3.25 9.44 -7.02
N ALA A 15 2.31 10.05 -6.30
CA ALA A 15 2.64 10.85 -5.13
C ALA A 15 3.27 10.01 -4.03
N VAL A 16 2.76 8.81 -3.78
CA VAL A 16 3.31 7.88 -2.79
C VAL A 16 4.71 7.41 -3.20
N LYS A 17 4.89 7.08 -4.46
CA LYS A 17 6.20 6.69 -5.00
C LYS A 17 7.25 7.77 -4.75
N GLU A 18 6.92 9.02 -5.05
CA GLU A 18 7.82 10.15 -4.82
C GLU A 18 8.10 10.37 -3.33
N ALA A 19 7.06 10.26 -2.50
CA ALA A 19 7.21 10.42 -1.06
C ALA A 19 8.11 9.32 -0.46
N LEU A 20 7.98 8.09 -0.94
CA LEU A 20 8.84 6.98 -0.54
C LEU A 20 10.29 7.23 -0.92
N ALA A 21 10.55 7.71 -2.13
CA ALA A 21 11.88 8.10 -2.56
C ALA A 21 12.47 9.18 -1.64
N GLY A 22 11.65 10.13 -1.21
CA GLY A 22 12.05 11.20 -0.29
C GLY A 22 12.53 10.71 1.08
N VAL A 23 12.13 9.51 1.49
CA VAL A 23 12.61 8.87 2.73
C VAL A 23 13.54 7.69 2.46
N GLY A 24 14.10 7.62 1.26
CA GLY A 24 15.12 6.64 0.93
C GLY A 24 14.60 5.27 0.49
N VAL A 25 13.33 5.14 0.21
CA VAL A 25 12.74 3.90 -0.29
C VAL A 25 12.60 3.98 -1.80
N TYR A 26 13.47 3.26 -2.50
CA TYR A 26 13.53 3.26 -3.97
C TYR A 26 13.04 1.96 -4.58
N PHE A 27 12.91 0.90 -3.78
CA PHE A 27 12.56 -0.43 -4.28
C PHE A 27 11.35 -0.96 -3.52
N PHE A 28 10.34 -1.32 -4.25
CA PHE A 28 9.16 -2.00 -3.73
C PHE A 28 8.49 -2.73 -4.89
N THR A 29 7.71 -3.75 -4.57
CA THR A 29 6.85 -4.39 -5.56
C THR A 29 5.45 -3.80 -5.46
N TYR A 30 4.75 -3.75 -6.60
CA TYR A 30 3.37 -3.30 -6.60
C TYR A 30 2.58 -4.00 -7.71
N TYR A 31 1.28 -4.05 -7.52
CA TYR A 31 0.37 -4.62 -8.50
C TYR A 31 -1.03 -4.04 -8.32
N GLU A 32 -1.79 -4.07 -9.38
CA GLU A 32 -3.16 -3.61 -9.35
C GLU A 32 -4.03 -4.59 -8.57
N VAL A 33 -4.92 -4.06 -7.73
CA VAL A 33 -5.90 -4.84 -6.99
C VAL A 33 -7.26 -4.21 -7.11
N ARG A 34 -8.29 -5.02 -6.95
CA ARG A 34 -9.66 -4.55 -6.88
C ARG A 34 -10.20 -4.86 -5.50
N GLY A 35 -10.67 -3.82 -4.82
CA GLY A 35 -11.36 -3.99 -3.56
C GLY A 35 -12.86 -4.09 -3.81
N PHE A 36 -13.52 -4.89 -3.00
CA PHE A 36 -14.97 -4.97 -2.97
C PHE A 36 -15.43 -4.64 -1.56
N GLY A 37 -16.42 -3.79 -1.45
CA GLY A 37 -16.98 -3.44 -0.16
C GLY A 37 -18.10 -2.42 -0.30
N LEU A 38 -18.88 -2.30 0.75
CA LEU A 38 -19.89 -1.26 0.83
C LEU A 38 -19.21 0.08 1.09
N GLN A 39 -19.30 0.98 0.12
CA GLN A 39 -18.87 2.36 0.30
C GLN A 39 -20.11 3.20 0.52
N ARG A 40 -20.23 3.74 1.73
CA ARG A 40 -21.37 4.54 2.10
C ARG A 40 -21.47 5.76 1.20
N GLY A 41 -22.62 5.93 0.54
CA GLY A 41 -22.87 7.05 -0.36
C GLY A 41 -22.57 6.75 -1.83
N GLU A 42 -21.98 5.59 -2.14
CA GLU A 42 -21.72 5.17 -3.51
C GLU A 42 -22.64 4.07 -3.99
N GLN A 43 -23.66 3.76 -3.22
CA GLN A 43 -24.68 2.80 -3.62
C GLN A 43 -25.62 3.44 -4.61
N ILE A 44 -25.79 2.80 -5.76
CA ILE A 44 -26.77 3.21 -6.75
C ILE A 44 -27.92 2.20 -6.70
N VAL A 45 -29.12 2.71 -6.51
CA VAL A 45 -30.34 1.93 -6.65
C VAL A 45 -30.80 2.06 -8.09
N TYR A 46 -30.79 0.97 -8.82
CA TYR A 46 -31.23 0.92 -10.19
C TYR A 46 -32.24 -0.21 -10.33
N ARG A 47 -33.47 0.13 -10.75
CA ARG A 47 -34.57 -0.82 -10.88
C ARG A 47 -34.80 -1.67 -9.62
N GLY A 48 -34.71 -1.06 -8.45
CA GLY A 48 -34.89 -1.72 -7.17
C GLY A 48 -33.73 -2.59 -6.68
N ALA A 49 -32.65 -2.67 -7.43
CA ALA A 49 -31.43 -3.35 -7.00
C ALA A 49 -30.40 -2.32 -6.56
N VAL A 50 -29.71 -2.62 -5.47
CA VAL A 50 -28.62 -1.79 -4.99
C VAL A 50 -27.32 -2.27 -5.65
N TYR A 51 -26.68 -1.38 -6.38
CA TYR A 51 -25.39 -1.66 -6.99
C TYR A 51 -24.31 -0.95 -6.21
N ASP A 52 -23.31 -1.71 -5.81
CA ASP A 52 -22.11 -1.15 -5.21
C ASP A 52 -21.20 -0.65 -6.34
N MET A 53 -20.90 0.65 -6.32
CA MET A 53 -19.93 1.28 -7.25
C MET A 53 -18.50 1.06 -6.78
N GLY A 54 -18.28 0.05 -5.95
CA GLY A 54 -17.06 -0.15 -5.18
C GLY A 54 -15.81 -0.58 -5.92
N TYR A 55 -15.80 -0.57 -7.26
CA TYR A 55 -14.58 -0.85 -7.99
C TYR A 55 -13.75 0.42 -8.12
N ILE A 56 -12.98 0.69 -7.07
CA ILE A 56 -11.96 1.73 -7.14
C ILE A 56 -10.67 1.04 -7.58
N ALA A 57 -10.05 1.58 -8.63
CA ALA A 57 -8.73 1.12 -9.04
C ALA A 57 -7.74 1.41 -7.93
N ARG A 58 -7.03 0.39 -7.47
CA ARG A 58 -6.07 0.48 -6.37
C ARG A 58 -4.78 -0.22 -6.73
N TYR A 59 -3.72 0.20 -6.06
CA TYR A 59 -2.45 -0.52 -6.08
C TYR A 59 -2.14 -1.05 -4.70
N LYS A 60 -1.57 -2.23 -4.66
CA LYS A 60 -1.01 -2.81 -3.45
C LYS A 60 0.51 -2.76 -3.56
N LEU A 61 1.14 -2.07 -2.63
CA LEU A 61 2.58 -1.95 -2.54
C LEU A 61 3.09 -2.87 -1.44
N GLU A 62 4.20 -3.53 -1.68
CA GLU A 62 4.88 -4.36 -0.69
C GLU A 62 6.32 -3.89 -0.56
N ILE A 63 6.67 -3.43 0.62
CA ILE A 63 7.96 -2.80 0.91
C ILE A 63 8.64 -3.57 2.03
N ILE A 64 9.81 -4.12 1.77
CA ILE A 64 10.60 -4.83 2.78
C ILE A 64 11.56 -3.84 3.41
N LEU A 65 11.50 -3.72 4.74
CA LEU A 65 12.24 -2.71 5.49
C LEU A 65 12.89 -3.31 6.74
N ALA A 66 13.97 -2.68 7.15
CA ALA A 66 14.47 -2.84 8.52
C ALA A 66 13.44 -2.25 9.49
N GLU A 67 13.33 -2.81 10.67
CA GLU A 67 12.31 -2.43 11.66
C GLU A 67 12.35 -0.94 12.03
N ASP A 68 13.55 -0.37 12.12
CA ASP A 68 13.73 1.04 12.49
C ASP A 68 13.23 2.03 11.43
N LYS A 69 12.96 1.56 10.21
CA LYS A 69 12.46 2.40 9.11
C LYS A 69 10.93 2.41 8.99
N VAL A 70 10.27 1.45 9.63
CA VAL A 70 8.84 1.20 9.44
C VAL A 70 7.99 2.40 9.80
N GLU A 71 8.21 2.98 10.97
CA GLU A 71 7.38 4.09 11.47
C GLU A 71 7.39 5.29 10.51
N GLU A 72 8.55 5.67 10.03
CA GLU A 72 8.72 6.77 9.08
C GLU A 72 7.98 6.48 7.77
N VAL A 73 8.14 5.28 7.24
CA VAL A 73 7.51 4.88 5.97
C VAL A 73 5.99 4.84 6.10
N VAL A 74 5.48 4.27 7.18
CA VAL A 74 4.03 4.24 7.42
C VAL A 74 3.45 5.64 7.51
N LYS A 75 4.10 6.53 8.23
CA LYS A 75 3.65 7.93 8.35
C LYS A 75 3.61 8.65 7.00
N VAL A 76 4.63 8.46 6.19
CA VAL A 76 4.71 9.08 4.86
C VAL A 76 3.59 8.57 3.96
N ILE A 77 3.34 7.27 3.94
CA ILE A 77 2.27 6.69 3.13
C ILE A 77 0.90 7.21 3.61
N MET A 78 0.67 7.18 4.91
CA MET A 78 -0.61 7.63 5.49
C MET A 78 -0.92 9.07 5.14
N ALA A 79 0.07 9.95 5.26
CA ALA A 79 -0.10 11.37 4.95
C ALA A 79 -0.33 11.62 3.46
N THR A 80 0.38 10.91 2.60
CA THR A 80 0.36 11.13 1.16
C THR A 80 -0.87 10.52 0.49
N ALA A 81 -1.27 9.34 0.92
CA ALA A 81 -2.36 8.59 0.29
C ALA A 81 -3.75 9.03 0.75
N LYS A 82 -3.83 9.79 1.82
CA LYS A 82 -5.12 10.19 2.40
C LYS A 82 -5.86 11.19 1.53
N THR A 83 -7.14 10.94 1.28
CA THR A 83 -8.07 11.92 0.71
C THR A 83 -9.11 12.36 1.74
N GLY A 84 -9.38 11.51 2.74
CA GLY A 84 -10.46 11.69 3.69
C GLY A 84 -11.76 11.03 3.26
N GLU A 85 -11.80 10.49 2.06
CA GLU A 85 -12.97 9.79 1.53
C GLU A 85 -12.90 8.30 1.84
N ILE A 86 -14.08 7.67 1.90
CA ILE A 86 -14.18 6.22 2.02
C ILE A 86 -13.52 5.58 0.80
N GLY A 87 -12.69 4.59 1.04
CA GLY A 87 -11.97 3.91 -0.04
C GLY A 87 -10.50 4.27 -0.16
N ASP A 88 -9.98 5.06 0.77
CA ASP A 88 -8.56 5.43 0.80
C ASP A 88 -7.61 4.24 0.94
N GLY A 89 -8.12 3.11 1.43
CA GLY A 89 -7.31 1.92 1.63
C GLY A 89 -6.76 1.81 3.03
N LYS A 90 -5.70 1.04 3.18
CA LYS A 90 -5.09 0.79 4.48
C LYS A 90 -3.61 0.42 4.34
N VAL A 91 -2.91 0.56 5.43
CA VAL A 91 -1.52 0.13 5.56
C VAL A 91 -1.45 -0.87 6.69
N TYR A 92 -0.73 -1.95 6.49
CA TYR A 92 -0.48 -2.93 7.54
C TYR A 92 0.94 -3.43 7.49
N VAL A 93 1.41 -3.98 8.60
CA VAL A 93 2.80 -4.39 8.75
C VAL A 93 2.84 -5.86 9.16
N GLU A 94 3.69 -6.61 8.49
CA GLU A 94 3.90 -8.03 8.76
C GLU A 94 5.35 -8.26 9.16
N ALA A 95 5.56 -9.14 10.14
CA ALA A 95 6.90 -9.60 10.49
C ALA A 95 7.38 -10.60 9.45
N LEU A 96 8.65 -10.49 9.04
CA LEU A 96 9.30 -11.45 8.16
C LEU A 96 10.32 -12.23 8.96
N GLU A 97 10.30 -13.55 8.84
CA GLU A 97 11.25 -14.43 9.52
C GLU A 97 12.65 -14.36 8.90
N GLY A 98 12.71 -14.12 7.59
CA GLY A 98 13.99 -14.00 6.89
C GLY A 98 13.84 -13.30 5.57
N VAL A 99 14.90 -12.65 5.13
CA VAL A 99 15.00 -12.00 3.82
C VAL A 99 16.34 -12.39 3.22
N PHE A 100 16.33 -12.82 1.98
CA PHE A 100 17.52 -13.31 1.29
C PHE A 100 17.58 -12.69 -0.09
N ARG A 101 18.73 -12.12 -0.46
CA ARG A 101 18.91 -11.57 -1.80
C ARG A 101 19.38 -12.70 -2.73
N ILE A 102 18.62 -12.95 -3.78
CA ILE A 102 18.89 -14.04 -4.71
C ILE A 102 20.27 -13.90 -5.37
N ARG A 103 20.60 -12.70 -5.85
CA ARG A 103 21.84 -12.47 -6.60
C ARG A 103 23.10 -12.73 -5.77
N THR A 104 23.09 -12.31 -4.52
CA THR A 104 24.32 -12.32 -3.68
C THR A 104 24.28 -13.33 -2.55
N GLY A 105 23.10 -13.85 -2.20
CA GLY A 105 22.92 -14.70 -1.02
C GLY A 105 22.97 -13.95 0.30
N GLU A 106 23.04 -12.62 0.27
CA GLU A 106 23.03 -11.82 1.50
C GLU A 106 21.71 -12.01 2.24
N GLU A 107 21.79 -11.96 3.56
CA GLU A 107 20.66 -12.21 4.46
C GLU A 107 20.37 -10.98 5.33
N GLY A 108 19.13 -10.90 5.79
CA GLY A 108 18.71 -9.88 6.73
C GLY A 108 18.80 -8.48 6.16
N LYS A 109 19.30 -7.55 6.96
CA LYS A 109 19.36 -6.13 6.61
C LYS A 109 20.19 -5.87 5.35
N SER A 110 21.23 -6.67 5.12
CA SER A 110 22.06 -6.57 3.92
C SER A 110 21.36 -7.03 2.65
N ALA A 111 20.24 -7.74 2.77
CA ALA A 111 19.47 -8.24 1.65
C ALA A 111 18.48 -7.23 1.07
N ILE A 112 18.30 -6.12 1.73
CA ILE A 112 17.35 -5.08 1.31
C ILE A 112 17.98 -4.16 0.27
#